data_55b4e7db5936db7269aff7a61b1a1e9b
#
_entry.id   55b4e7db5936db7269aff7a61b1a1e9b
#
_cell.length_a   1.000
_cell.length_b   1.000
_cell.length_c   1.000
_cell.angle_alpha   90.00
_cell.angle_beta   90.00
_cell.angle_gamma   90.00
#
_symmetry.space_group_name_H-M   'P 1'
#
loop_
_entity.id
_entity.type
_entity.pdbx_description
1 polymer ?
#
loop_
_entity_poly.entity_id
_entity_poly.type
_entity_poly.pdbx_seq_one_letter_code
_entity_poly.pdbx_strand_id
1 'polypeptide(L)'
;MITDIQIYPIDTEELRQKVYEEAYKDGNRHPLMPTHVVMKHGEIVGAFSTWSPTSYWWMHTEKMKVRDSKLVFQGMDTLMRQQGTPKYVMPCEPESPFYSLLQNRCDIHPGTEGGDWTLFMNKD
;
A
#
# COMPACT_ATOMS: atom_id res chain seq x y z
N MET A 1 -6.42 -2.10 22.64
CA MET A 1 -6.16 -0.75 22.09
C MET A 1 -6.91 -0.59 20.78
N ILE A 2 -7.62 0.52 20.65
CA ILE A 2 -8.35 0.81 19.41
C ILE A 2 -7.34 1.36 18.40
N THR A 3 -7.29 0.74 17.22
CA THR A 3 -6.46 1.27 16.14
C THR A 3 -7.22 2.38 15.40
N ASP A 4 -6.51 3.42 15.03
CA ASP A 4 -7.07 4.52 14.26
C ASP A 4 -7.12 4.23 12.76
N ILE A 5 -6.46 3.15 12.34
CA ILE A 5 -6.37 2.77 10.93
C ILE A 5 -7.57 1.91 10.54
N GLN A 6 -8.27 2.30 9.49
CA GLN A 6 -9.41 1.58 8.94
C GLN A 6 -9.20 1.38 7.45
N ILE A 7 -9.55 0.20 6.96
CA ILE A 7 -9.42 -0.15 5.54
C ILE A 7 -10.81 -0.46 5.02
N TYR A 8 -11.22 0.23 3.95
CA TYR A 8 -12.52 0.05 3.33
C TYR A 8 -12.38 -0.26 1.84
N PRO A 9 -13.24 -1.11 1.29
CA PRO A 9 -13.29 -1.27 -0.17
C PRO A 9 -13.79 0.01 -0.82
N ILE A 10 -13.26 0.32 -2.00
CA ILE A 10 -13.73 1.46 -2.78
C ILE A 10 -14.89 0.98 -3.64
N ASP A 11 -16.09 1.39 -3.28
CA ASP A 11 -17.33 0.91 -3.91
C ASP A 11 -18.03 1.98 -4.75
N THR A 12 -17.48 3.21 -4.81
CA THR A 12 -18.04 4.28 -5.63
C THR A 12 -16.94 4.98 -6.42
N GLU A 13 -17.32 5.51 -7.59
CA GLU A 13 -16.39 6.30 -8.40
C GLU A 13 -16.01 7.61 -7.71
N GLU A 14 -16.94 8.18 -6.96
CA GLU A 14 -16.67 9.41 -6.19
C GLU A 14 -15.55 9.20 -5.18
N LEU A 15 -15.59 8.09 -4.44
CA LEU A 15 -14.54 7.78 -3.48
C LEU A 15 -13.21 7.51 -4.19
N ARG A 16 -13.25 6.81 -5.33
CA ARG A 16 -12.04 6.54 -6.12
C ARG A 16 -11.38 7.83 -6.56
N GLN A 17 -12.15 8.80 -7.03
CA GLN A 17 -11.62 10.09 -7.47
C GLN A 17 -11.01 10.86 -6.31
N LYS A 18 -11.61 10.81 -5.12
CA LYS A 18 -11.03 11.43 -3.93
C LYS A 18 -9.68 10.82 -3.56
N VAL A 19 -9.55 9.51 -3.67
CA VAL A 19 -8.29 8.82 -3.42
C VAL A 19 -7.21 9.32 -4.39
N TYR A 20 -7.53 9.40 -5.68
CA TYR A 20 -6.57 9.91 -6.67
C TYR A 20 -6.16 11.35 -6.37
N GLU A 21 -7.12 12.21 -6.02
CA GLU A 21 -6.84 13.60 -5.69
C GLU A 21 -5.90 13.72 -4.48
N GLU A 22 -6.15 12.98 -3.43
CA GLU A 22 -5.33 13.02 -2.23
C GLU A 22 -3.93 12.46 -2.48
N ALA A 23 -3.83 11.37 -3.23
CA ALA A 23 -2.55 10.79 -3.59
C ALA A 23 -1.74 11.76 -4.47
N TYR A 24 -2.40 12.41 -5.42
CA TYR A 24 -1.74 13.39 -6.30
C TYR A 24 -1.22 14.59 -5.50
N LYS A 25 -2.02 15.10 -4.56
CA LYS A 25 -1.59 16.21 -3.70
C LYS A 25 -0.36 15.83 -2.87
N ASP A 26 -0.25 14.57 -2.48
CA ASP A 26 0.89 14.06 -1.70
C ASP A 26 2.11 13.75 -2.58
N GLY A 27 2.02 14.00 -3.88
CA GLY A 27 3.13 13.80 -4.80
C GLY A 27 3.18 12.45 -5.48
N ASN A 28 2.18 11.59 -5.26
CA ASN A 28 2.15 10.29 -5.92
C ASN A 28 1.82 10.47 -7.41
N ARG A 29 2.71 9.95 -8.27
CA ARG A 29 2.58 10.02 -9.73
C ARG A 29 2.49 8.64 -10.36
N HIS A 30 2.40 7.60 -9.55
CA HIS A 30 2.40 6.22 -10.02
C HIS A 30 0.99 5.70 -10.22
N PRO A 31 0.81 4.72 -11.12
CA PRO A 31 -0.48 4.05 -11.26
C PRO A 31 -0.86 3.43 -9.91
N LEU A 32 -2.06 3.71 -9.45
CA LEU A 32 -2.53 3.21 -8.17
C LEU A 32 -3.65 2.19 -8.36
N MET A 33 -4.61 2.48 -9.22
CA MET A 33 -5.77 1.63 -9.50
C MET A 33 -6.32 0.97 -8.22
N PRO A 34 -6.68 1.78 -7.22
CA PRO A 34 -6.93 1.26 -5.88
C PRO A 34 -8.22 0.46 -5.80
N THR A 35 -8.17 -0.60 -5.01
CA THR A 35 -9.37 -1.36 -4.64
C THR A 35 -9.82 -1.04 -3.21
N HIS A 36 -8.90 -0.54 -2.38
CA HIS A 36 -9.16 -0.24 -0.98
C HIS A 36 -8.58 1.11 -0.60
N VAL A 37 -9.27 1.81 0.28
CA VAL A 37 -8.83 3.08 0.84
C VAL A 37 -8.46 2.88 2.30
N VAL A 38 -7.43 3.60 2.74
CA VAL A 38 -6.98 3.59 4.14
C VAL A 38 -7.38 4.92 4.77
N MET A 39 -8.10 4.85 5.88
CA MET A 39 -8.58 6.01 6.61
C MET A 39 -7.91 6.08 7.97
N LYS A 40 -7.66 7.29 8.44
CA LYS A 40 -7.17 7.58 9.78
C LYS A 40 -7.84 8.85 10.26
N HIS A 41 -8.56 8.77 11.38
CA HIS A 41 -9.30 9.93 11.94
C HIS A 41 -10.22 10.59 10.91
N GLY A 42 -10.89 9.79 10.08
CA GLY A 42 -11.81 10.31 9.07
C GLY A 42 -11.15 10.90 7.83
N GLU A 43 -9.82 10.83 7.73
CA GLU A 43 -9.08 11.34 6.58
C GLU A 43 -8.53 10.20 5.73
N ILE A 44 -8.45 10.43 4.42
CA ILE A 44 -7.81 9.50 3.50
C ILE A 44 -6.30 9.63 3.66
N VAL A 45 -5.66 8.56 4.09
CA VAL A 45 -4.21 8.57 4.35
C VAL A 45 -3.45 7.54 3.51
N GLY A 46 -4.13 6.75 2.71
CA GLY A 46 -3.49 5.77 1.86
C GLY A 46 -4.48 5.01 1.02
N ALA A 47 -3.96 4.16 0.15
CA ALA A 47 -4.75 3.27 -0.69
C ALA A 47 -3.87 2.17 -1.25
N PHE A 48 -4.48 1.07 -1.65
CA PHE A 48 -3.74 -0.02 -2.29
C PHE A 48 -4.67 -0.83 -3.19
N SER A 49 -4.06 -1.63 -4.05
CA SER A 49 -4.80 -2.50 -4.97
C SER A 49 -4.57 -3.97 -4.61
N THR A 50 -5.63 -4.78 -4.78
CA THR A 50 -5.57 -6.22 -4.57
C THR A 50 -6.07 -7.00 -5.79
N TRP A 51 -6.26 -6.32 -6.92
CA TRP A 51 -6.89 -6.94 -8.10
C TRP A 51 -5.92 -7.80 -8.91
N SER A 52 -4.62 -7.73 -8.63
CA SER A 52 -3.61 -8.52 -9.33
C SER A 52 -2.49 -8.92 -8.37
N PRO A 53 -1.59 -9.84 -8.78
CA PRO A 53 -0.43 -10.20 -7.96
C PRO A 53 0.56 -9.07 -7.71
N THR A 54 0.44 -7.96 -8.44
CA THR A 54 1.23 -6.76 -8.16
C THR A 54 0.33 -5.78 -7.42
N SER A 55 0.64 -5.52 -6.15
CA SER A 55 -0.13 -4.58 -5.35
C SER A 55 0.52 -3.20 -5.41
N TYR A 56 -0.16 -2.27 -6.02
CA TYR A 56 0.23 -0.85 -5.98
C TYR A 56 -0.36 -0.22 -4.74
N TRP A 57 0.43 0.66 -4.11
CA TRP A 57 0.01 1.26 -2.86
C TRP A 57 0.53 2.69 -2.75
N TRP A 58 -0.17 3.46 -1.95
CA TRP A 58 0.23 4.81 -1.58
C TRP A 58 -0.07 5.00 -0.10
N MET A 59 0.87 5.58 0.63
CA MET A 59 0.68 5.99 2.02
C MET A 59 1.12 7.44 2.14
N HIS A 60 0.28 8.25 2.77
CA HIS A 60 0.51 9.68 2.90
C HIS A 60 1.82 9.93 3.64
N THR A 61 2.71 10.74 3.05
CA THR A 61 4.07 10.92 3.55
C THR A 61 4.13 11.55 4.94
N GLU A 62 3.16 12.38 5.29
CA GLU A 62 3.14 13.07 6.58
C GLU A 62 2.19 12.44 7.58
N LYS A 63 1.01 12.01 7.15
CA LYS A 63 -0.05 11.53 8.05
C LYS A 63 0.09 10.08 8.42
N MET A 64 0.76 9.28 7.58
CA MET A 64 0.95 7.87 7.82
C MET A 64 2.32 7.62 8.45
N LYS A 65 2.33 7.06 9.65
CA LYS A 65 3.57 6.70 10.33
C LYS A 65 3.96 5.27 9.99
N VAL A 66 5.24 4.94 10.14
CA VAL A 66 5.74 3.59 9.84
C VAL A 66 4.97 2.53 10.63
N ARG A 67 4.69 2.77 11.91
CA ARG A 67 3.93 1.82 12.73
C ARG A 67 2.50 1.61 12.22
N ASP A 68 1.87 2.66 11.67
CA ASP A 68 0.53 2.57 11.08
C ASP A 68 0.58 1.74 9.80
N SER A 69 1.67 1.88 9.04
CA SER A 69 1.87 1.15 7.79
C SER A 69 1.93 -0.36 7.99
N LYS A 70 2.44 -0.81 9.13
CA LYS A 70 2.44 -2.23 9.46
C LYS A 70 1.03 -2.81 9.45
N LEU A 71 0.08 -2.07 10.02
CA LEU A 71 -1.32 -2.48 10.04
C LEU A 71 -1.91 -2.53 8.63
N VAL A 72 -1.55 -1.56 7.79
CA VAL A 72 -2.01 -1.54 6.40
C VAL A 72 -1.48 -2.73 5.62
N PHE A 73 -0.18 -3.01 5.73
CA PHE A 73 0.42 -4.16 5.04
C PHE A 73 -0.14 -5.49 5.54
N GLN A 74 -0.41 -5.60 6.83
CA GLN A 74 -1.07 -6.79 7.39
C GLN A 74 -2.49 -6.96 6.84
N GLY A 75 -3.24 -5.88 6.77
CA GLY A 75 -4.59 -5.91 6.20
C GLY A 75 -4.60 -6.27 4.73
N MET A 76 -3.66 -5.70 3.96
CA MET A 76 -3.50 -6.04 2.55
C MET A 76 -3.15 -7.51 2.35
N ASP A 77 -2.24 -8.03 3.17
CA ASP A 77 -1.84 -9.44 3.13
C ASP A 77 -3.05 -10.35 3.40
N THR A 78 -3.83 -10.03 4.41
CA THR A 78 -5.04 -10.78 4.73
C THR A 78 -6.02 -10.80 3.56
N LEU A 79 -6.27 -9.64 2.94
CA LEU A 79 -7.17 -9.53 1.80
C LEU A 79 -6.67 -10.34 0.60
N MET A 80 -5.37 -10.25 0.32
CA MET A 80 -4.77 -11.01 -0.79
C MET A 80 -4.92 -12.51 -0.59
N ARG A 81 -4.66 -13.01 0.61
CA ARG A 81 -4.81 -14.44 0.91
C ARG A 81 -6.25 -14.89 0.85
N GLN A 82 -7.18 -14.08 1.33
CA GLN A 82 -8.60 -14.38 1.29
C GLN A 82 -9.14 -14.51 -0.13
N GLN A 83 -8.60 -13.72 -1.06
CA GLN A 83 -9.05 -13.79 -2.46
C GLN A 83 -8.26 -14.77 -3.30
N GLY A 84 -7.38 -15.58 -2.69
CA GLY A 84 -6.65 -16.64 -3.40
C GLY A 84 -5.35 -16.18 -4.04
N THR A 85 -4.77 -15.07 -3.60
CA THR A 85 -3.50 -14.55 -4.10
C THR A 85 -2.48 -14.50 -2.95
N PRO A 86 -2.00 -15.67 -2.46
CA PRO A 86 -1.12 -15.72 -1.30
C PRO A 86 0.30 -15.23 -1.57
N LYS A 87 0.69 -15.11 -2.83
CA LYS A 87 1.99 -14.56 -3.25
C LYS A 87 1.75 -13.35 -4.14
N TYR A 88 2.37 -12.24 -3.77
CA TYR A 88 2.23 -11.00 -4.51
C TYR A 88 3.49 -10.15 -4.35
N VAL A 89 3.64 -9.15 -5.20
CA VAL A 89 4.77 -8.22 -5.15
C VAL A 89 4.28 -6.80 -4.92
N MET A 90 5.11 -6.01 -4.26
CA MET A 90 4.86 -4.62 -3.96
C MET A 90 6.02 -3.77 -4.46
N PRO A 91 5.81 -2.91 -5.46
CA PRO A 91 6.87 -1.99 -5.89
C PRO A 91 7.09 -0.91 -4.85
N CYS A 92 8.35 -0.58 -4.59
CA CYS A 92 8.70 0.49 -3.66
C CYS A 92 9.94 1.22 -4.15
N GLU A 93 9.89 2.53 -4.15
CA GLU A 93 11.04 3.35 -4.49
C GLU A 93 12.07 3.31 -3.36
N PRO A 94 13.37 3.26 -3.68
CA PRO A 94 14.42 3.25 -2.65
C PRO A 94 14.37 4.45 -1.71
N GLU A 95 13.87 5.60 -2.17
CA GLU A 95 13.77 6.81 -1.36
C GLU A 95 12.55 6.84 -0.43
N SER A 96 11.64 5.87 -0.57
CA SER A 96 10.43 5.83 0.25
C SER A 96 10.78 5.61 1.73
N PRO A 97 10.12 6.33 2.64
CA PRO A 97 10.34 6.10 4.07
C PRO A 97 9.85 4.71 4.52
N PHE A 98 9.07 4.01 3.70
CA PHE A 98 8.57 2.68 4.00
C PHE A 98 9.47 1.56 3.47
N TYR A 99 10.52 1.91 2.72
CA TYR A 99 11.44 0.94 2.13
C TYR A 99 12.07 0.03 3.19
N SER A 100 12.55 0.60 4.29
CA SER A 100 13.17 -0.18 5.37
C SER A 100 12.20 -1.16 6.00
N LEU A 101 10.94 -0.77 6.15
CA LEU A 101 9.91 -1.66 6.68
C LEU A 101 9.72 -2.88 5.79
N LEU A 102 9.61 -2.67 4.48
CA LEU A 102 9.46 -3.76 3.52
C LEU A 102 10.71 -4.62 3.44
N GLN A 103 11.89 -3.99 3.49
CA GLN A 103 13.17 -4.69 3.46
C GLN A 103 13.31 -5.68 4.62
N ASN A 104 12.78 -5.31 5.79
CA ASN A 104 12.86 -6.17 6.98
C ASN A 104 11.78 -7.26 7.01
N ARG A 105 10.69 -7.10 6.27
CA ARG A 105 9.52 -8.00 6.36
C ARG A 105 9.29 -8.83 5.11
N CYS A 106 9.92 -8.49 4.01
CA CYS A 106 9.67 -9.12 2.72
C CYS A 106 10.97 -9.59 2.09
N ASP A 107 10.84 -10.47 1.11
CA ASP A 107 11.96 -10.85 0.25
C ASP A 107 12.02 -9.90 -0.93
N ILE A 108 13.22 -9.68 -1.47
CA ILE A 108 13.40 -8.86 -2.65
C ILE A 108 13.33 -9.77 -3.88
N HIS A 109 12.50 -9.39 -4.84
CA HIS A 109 12.41 -10.12 -6.11
C HIS A 109 13.77 -10.03 -6.82
N PRO A 110 14.34 -11.16 -7.25
CA PRO A 110 15.67 -11.17 -7.87
C PRO A 110 15.77 -10.21 -9.05
N GLY A 111 16.89 -9.47 -9.10
CA GLY A 111 17.19 -8.56 -10.21
C GLY A 111 16.56 -7.18 -10.11
N THR A 112 15.80 -6.89 -9.06
CA THR A 112 15.16 -5.57 -8.93
C THR A 112 15.90 -4.65 -7.95
N GLU A 113 16.76 -5.20 -7.10
CA GLU A 113 17.51 -4.39 -6.14
C GLU A 113 18.46 -3.44 -6.87
N GLY A 114 18.45 -2.17 -6.45
CA GLY A 114 19.29 -1.14 -7.06
C GLY A 114 18.70 -0.47 -8.29
N GLY A 115 17.51 -0.87 -8.75
CA GLY A 115 16.79 -0.20 -9.82
C GLY A 115 15.97 0.98 -9.30
N ASP A 116 15.22 1.62 -10.19
CA ASP A 116 14.32 2.72 -9.82
C ASP A 116 13.23 2.25 -8.86
N TRP A 117 12.87 0.98 -8.97
CA TRP A 117 11.87 0.31 -8.13
C TRP A 117 12.42 -1.02 -7.66
N THR A 118 12.27 -1.26 -6.37
CA THR A 118 12.52 -2.59 -5.81
C THR A 118 11.18 -3.30 -5.67
N LEU A 119 11.09 -4.53 -6.13
CA LEU A 119 9.89 -5.34 -5.97
C LEU A 119 10.06 -6.24 -4.74
N PHE A 120 9.22 -6.00 -3.76
CA PHE A 120 9.21 -6.80 -2.54
C PHE A 120 8.15 -7.88 -2.63
N MET A 121 8.51 -9.11 -2.26
CA MET A 121 7.61 -10.25 -2.24
C MET A 121 7.26 -10.57 -0.79
N ASN A 122 5.97 -10.81 -0.54
CA ASN A 122 5.55 -11.19 0.80
C ASN A 122 6.13 -12.56 1.19
N LYS A 123 6.43 -12.72 2.46
CA LYS A 123 6.84 -14.01 3.03
C LYS A 123 5.62 -14.85 3.39
N ASP A 124 5.82 -16.15 3.42
CA ASP A 124 4.77 -17.10 3.83
C ASP A 124 4.44 -16.97 5.31
#